data_33fe3411a8511ae226c2c26b822767af
#
_entry.id   33fe3411a8511ae226c2c26b822767af
#
_cell.length_a   1.000
_cell.length_b   1.000
_cell.length_c   1.000
_cell.angle_alpha   90.00
_cell.angle_beta   90.00
_cell.angle_gamma   90.00
#
_symmetry.space_group_name_H-M   'P 1'
#
loop_
_entity.id
_entity.type
_entity.pdbx_description
1 polymer ?
#
loop_
_entity_poly.entity_id
_entity_poly.type
_entity_poly.pdbx_seq_one_letter_code
_entity_poly.pdbx_strand_id
1 'polypeptide(L)'
;LEGDLFLPVAELNRMRRALLEQLEVTGDCSTDSGPVPAATKTADPTELLAQMCPPAVAPLSATKPGLVVLVRSLEQLQALVDLSGTDLPIRSVVADLEQPRELREAVAIGRGCWPEGVWLAGARITRPDERWSLEPLIRARPDGFLVRNADQLEVLTPLAPCIGDFSLNTANPLSFHWYRDHWRLQRLTASYDLNLQQLLDLAAAVDPALLEVTLHQHMP
;
A
#
# COMPACT_ATOMS: atom_id res chain seq x y z
N LEU A 1 24.14 24.08 -9.45
CA LEU A 1 24.14 24.08 -10.91
C LEU A 1 23.10 25.08 -11.36
N GLU A 2 23.52 26.28 -11.73
CA GLU A 2 22.68 27.31 -12.34
C GLU A 2 22.87 27.25 -13.84
N GLY A 3 21.79 27.02 -14.60
CA GLY A 3 21.75 27.05 -16.05
C GLY A 3 20.87 25.93 -16.64
N ASP A 4 20.18 26.22 -17.73
CA ASP A 4 19.45 25.24 -18.55
C ASP A 4 20.46 24.23 -19.18
N LEU A 5 20.76 23.17 -18.43
CA LEU A 5 21.62 22.09 -18.92
C LEU A 5 20.78 21.15 -19.78
N PHE A 6 20.78 21.39 -21.09
CA PHE A 6 20.28 20.44 -22.05
C PHE A 6 21.39 19.36 -22.29
N LEU A 7 21.13 18.15 -21.82
CA LEU A 7 22.03 17.01 -22.08
C LEU A 7 21.47 16.20 -23.27
N PRO A 8 22.16 16.18 -24.43
CA PRO A 8 21.71 15.40 -25.57
C PRO A 8 21.58 13.91 -25.21
N VAL A 9 20.57 13.23 -25.73
CA VAL A 9 20.32 11.79 -25.48
C VAL A 9 21.53 10.93 -25.83
N ALA A 10 22.31 11.33 -26.85
CA ALA A 10 23.54 10.66 -27.23
C ALA A 10 24.60 10.70 -26.10
N GLU A 11 24.68 11.81 -25.39
CA GLU A 11 25.61 11.98 -24.28
C GLU A 11 25.18 11.16 -23.06
N LEU A 12 23.89 11.14 -22.75
CA LEU A 12 23.33 10.27 -21.72
C LEU A 12 23.62 8.78 -21.99
N ASN A 13 23.47 8.36 -23.23
CA ASN A 13 23.75 6.99 -23.64
C ASN A 13 25.27 6.67 -23.56
N ARG A 14 26.12 7.65 -23.86
CA ARG A 14 27.58 7.50 -23.70
C ARG A 14 27.94 7.35 -22.22
N MET A 15 27.41 8.20 -21.35
CA MET A 15 27.64 8.12 -19.91
C MET A 15 27.14 6.80 -19.33
N ARG A 16 25.97 6.32 -19.76
CA ARG A 16 25.44 5.03 -19.35
C ARG A 16 26.38 3.87 -19.73
N ARG A 17 26.91 3.87 -20.97
CA ARG A 17 27.84 2.83 -21.40
C ARG A 17 29.16 2.86 -20.60
N ALA A 18 29.70 4.05 -20.37
CA ALA A 18 30.92 4.22 -19.57
C ALA A 18 30.71 3.76 -18.12
N LEU A 19 29.56 4.01 -17.53
CA LEU A 19 29.20 3.51 -16.19
C LEU A 19 29.09 1.99 -16.16
N LEU A 20 28.47 1.39 -17.18
CA LEU A 20 28.35 -0.08 -17.27
C LEU A 20 29.73 -0.74 -17.42
N GLU A 21 30.60 -0.19 -18.27
CA GLU A 21 31.99 -0.66 -18.41
C GLU A 21 32.75 -0.54 -17.09
N GLN A 22 32.59 0.55 -16.35
CA GLN A 22 33.23 0.68 -15.03
C GLN A 22 32.68 -0.31 -14.01
N LEU A 23 31.39 -0.60 -14.03
CA LEU A 23 30.76 -1.58 -13.16
C LEU A 23 31.19 -3.02 -13.52
N GLU A 24 31.36 -3.32 -14.80
CA GLU A 24 31.88 -4.62 -15.24
C GLU A 24 33.34 -4.82 -14.85
N VAL A 25 34.18 -3.76 -14.94
CA VAL A 25 35.59 -3.78 -14.51
C VAL A 25 35.71 -3.83 -12.98
N THR A 26 34.79 -3.20 -12.26
CA THR A 26 34.76 -3.27 -10.78
C THR A 26 34.00 -4.49 -10.26
N GLY A 27 33.52 -5.37 -11.15
CA GLY A 27 32.92 -6.67 -10.80
C GLY A 27 33.84 -7.60 -10.00
N ASP A 28 35.11 -7.21 -9.82
CA ASP A 28 35.98 -7.72 -8.78
C ASP A 28 35.83 -6.90 -7.48
N CYS A 29 34.56 -6.67 -7.09
CA CYS A 29 34.29 -6.16 -5.76
C CYS A 29 34.56 -7.29 -4.76
N SER A 30 35.85 -7.44 -4.44
CA SER A 30 36.29 -8.11 -3.22
C SER A 30 35.80 -7.29 -2.03
N THR A 31 34.47 -7.31 -1.82
CA THR A 31 33.96 -7.15 -0.46
C THR A 31 34.51 -8.37 0.27
N ASP A 32 35.17 -8.13 1.37
CA ASP A 32 35.64 -9.11 2.36
C ASP A 32 34.44 -9.80 3.08
N SER A 33 33.45 -10.16 2.30
CA SER A 33 32.36 -11.06 2.63
C SER A 33 32.83 -12.43 2.17
N GLY A 34 33.10 -13.28 3.14
CA GLY A 34 33.56 -14.64 2.97
C GLY A 34 32.94 -15.42 1.83
N PRO A 35 33.42 -16.61 1.48
CA PRO A 35 33.09 -17.31 0.26
C PRO A 35 31.58 -17.27 0.04
N VAL A 36 31.19 -16.66 -1.09
CA VAL A 36 29.80 -16.71 -1.57
C VAL A 36 29.39 -18.18 -1.50
N PRO A 37 28.42 -18.58 -0.69
CA PRO A 37 28.03 -19.98 -0.60
C PRO A 37 27.74 -20.46 -2.01
N ALA A 38 28.41 -21.58 -2.38
CA ALA A 38 28.26 -22.19 -3.69
C ALA A 38 26.78 -22.21 -4.03
N ALA A 39 26.45 -21.71 -5.23
CA ALA A 39 25.12 -21.48 -5.72
C ALA A 39 24.14 -22.53 -5.16
N THR A 40 23.40 -22.14 -4.15
CA THR A 40 22.25 -22.90 -3.66
C THR A 40 21.45 -23.20 -4.92
N LYS A 41 21.14 -24.48 -5.17
CA LYS A 41 20.29 -24.90 -6.30
C LYS A 41 19.16 -23.88 -6.36
N THR A 42 19.15 -23.08 -7.42
CA THR A 42 18.05 -22.13 -7.65
C THR A 42 16.78 -22.97 -7.66
N ALA A 43 15.96 -22.80 -6.63
CA ALA A 43 14.66 -23.45 -6.59
C ALA A 43 13.92 -23.11 -7.89
N ASP A 44 13.22 -24.07 -8.45
CA ASP A 44 12.43 -23.83 -9.66
C ASP A 44 11.50 -22.64 -9.39
N PRO A 45 11.57 -21.56 -10.21
CA PRO A 45 10.70 -20.41 -10.02
C PRO A 45 9.21 -20.80 -9.93
N THR A 46 8.80 -21.85 -10.62
CA THR A 46 7.42 -22.38 -10.60
C THR A 46 7.07 -22.98 -9.24
N GLU A 47 7.98 -23.73 -8.63
CA GLU A 47 7.78 -24.29 -7.28
C GLU A 47 7.77 -23.17 -6.22
N LEU A 48 8.64 -22.19 -6.35
CA LEU A 48 8.65 -21.02 -5.45
C LEU A 48 7.34 -20.23 -5.55
N LEU A 49 6.86 -19.97 -6.76
CA LEU A 49 5.58 -19.31 -6.97
C LEU A 49 4.41 -20.12 -6.40
N ALA A 50 4.40 -21.44 -6.59
CA ALA A 50 3.37 -22.30 -6.02
C ALA A 50 3.37 -22.32 -4.49
N GLN A 51 4.54 -22.22 -3.86
CA GLN A 51 4.67 -22.13 -2.41
C GLN A 51 4.24 -20.76 -1.86
N MET A 52 4.53 -19.69 -2.60
CA MET A 52 4.24 -18.31 -2.19
C MET A 52 2.81 -17.87 -2.54
N CYS A 53 2.20 -18.51 -3.54
CA CYS A 53 0.83 -18.25 -3.95
C CYS A 53 0.02 -19.53 -3.74
N PRO A 54 -0.48 -19.80 -2.53
CA PRO A 54 -1.35 -20.97 -2.33
C PRO A 54 -2.56 -20.87 -3.28
N PRO A 55 -3.09 -21.99 -3.75
CA PRO A 55 -4.25 -21.99 -4.65
C PRO A 55 -5.38 -21.20 -4.01
N ALA A 56 -6.10 -20.43 -4.84
CA ALA A 56 -7.20 -19.58 -4.37
C ALA A 56 -8.13 -20.41 -3.47
N VAL A 57 -8.20 -20.02 -2.22
CA VAL A 57 -9.16 -20.62 -1.30
C VAL A 57 -10.52 -20.10 -1.73
N ALA A 58 -11.49 -21.02 -1.89
CA ALA A 58 -12.87 -20.58 -2.10
C ALA A 58 -13.22 -19.52 -1.05
N PRO A 59 -13.91 -18.43 -1.44
CA PRO A 59 -14.15 -17.30 -0.54
C PRO A 59 -14.74 -17.81 0.76
N LEU A 60 -14.04 -17.54 1.88
CA LEU A 60 -14.40 -18.02 3.21
C LEU A 60 -15.74 -17.49 3.69
N SER A 61 -16.26 -16.47 3.02
CA SER A 61 -17.55 -15.87 3.35
C SER A 61 -18.17 -15.23 2.11
N ALA A 62 -19.46 -15.51 1.88
CA ALA A 62 -20.30 -14.75 0.96
C ALA A 62 -20.64 -13.38 1.55
N THR A 63 -19.65 -12.61 1.98
CA THR A 63 -19.86 -11.26 2.47
C THR A 63 -20.27 -10.38 1.30
N LYS A 64 -21.39 -9.68 1.47
CA LYS A 64 -21.81 -8.68 0.47
C LYS A 64 -20.69 -7.63 0.34
N PRO A 65 -20.37 -7.18 -0.88
CA PRO A 65 -19.43 -6.09 -1.06
C PRO A 65 -19.91 -4.84 -0.32
N GLY A 66 -18.98 -4.14 0.30
CA GLY A 66 -19.24 -2.90 1.00
C GLY A 66 -18.38 -1.77 0.47
N LEU A 67 -18.75 -0.55 0.79
CA LEU A 67 -18.02 0.65 0.41
C LEU A 67 -17.03 1.06 1.50
N VAL A 68 -15.82 1.37 1.11
CA VAL A 68 -14.86 2.12 1.91
C VAL A 68 -14.78 3.52 1.31
N VAL A 69 -15.11 4.53 2.08
CA VAL A 69 -15.16 5.91 1.58
C VAL A 69 -13.97 6.69 2.12
N LEU A 70 -13.18 7.29 1.22
CA LEU A 70 -12.09 8.16 1.60
C LEU A 70 -12.55 9.62 1.57
N VAL A 71 -12.35 10.32 2.69
CA VAL A 71 -12.67 11.74 2.86
C VAL A 71 -11.41 12.56 3.05
N ARG A 72 -11.42 13.80 2.56
CA ARG A 72 -10.30 14.74 2.64
C ARG A 72 -10.59 15.99 3.47
N SER A 73 -11.79 16.10 4.01
CA SER A 73 -12.16 17.18 4.93
C SER A 73 -13.13 16.71 6.01
N LEU A 74 -13.20 17.45 7.10
CA LEU A 74 -14.17 17.19 8.17
C LEU A 74 -15.61 17.39 7.69
N GLU A 75 -15.84 18.31 6.75
CA GLU A 75 -17.18 18.55 6.16
C GLU A 75 -17.66 17.32 5.39
N GLN A 76 -16.77 16.69 4.58
CA GLN A 76 -17.09 15.44 3.90
C GLN A 76 -17.40 14.31 4.89
N LEU A 77 -16.61 14.23 5.97
CA LEU A 77 -16.85 13.26 7.02
C LEU A 77 -18.20 13.48 7.70
N GLN A 78 -18.53 14.72 8.07
CA GLN A 78 -19.81 15.06 8.67
C GLN A 78 -20.99 14.71 7.77
N ALA A 79 -20.88 15.01 6.47
CA ALA A 79 -21.91 14.65 5.49
C ALA A 79 -22.13 13.13 5.42
N LEU A 80 -21.08 12.32 5.59
CA LEU A 80 -21.21 10.85 5.66
C LEU A 80 -21.84 10.40 6.98
N VAL A 81 -21.53 11.06 8.09
CA VAL A 81 -22.15 10.76 9.38
C VAL A 81 -23.67 11.03 9.32
N ASP A 82 -24.08 12.09 8.66
CA ASP A 82 -25.51 12.41 8.47
C ASP A 82 -26.24 11.36 7.62
N LEU A 83 -25.49 10.62 6.78
CA LEU A 83 -25.97 9.48 6.00
C LEU A 83 -25.84 8.14 6.75
N SER A 84 -25.19 8.11 7.92
CA SER A 84 -25.09 6.90 8.73
C SER A 84 -26.48 6.49 9.22
N GLY A 85 -26.90 5.29 8.96
CA GLY A 85 -28.29 4.85 9.24
C GLY A 85 -29.19 4.79 8.00
N THR A 86 -28.65 5.15 6.83
CA THR A 86 -29.26 4.83 5.54
C THR A 86 -28.86 3.42 5.08
N ASP A 87 -29.53 2.89 4.05
CA ASP A 87 -29.23 1.56 3.48
C ASP A 87 -27.92 1.52 2.65
N LEU A 88 -27.09 2.54 2.75
CA LEU A 88 -25.78 2.57 2.06
C LEU A 88 -24.84 1.55 2.71
N PRO A 89 -24.21 0.66 1.92
CA PRO A 89 -23.35 -0.40 2.43
C PRO A 89 -21.95 0.11 2.82
N ILE A 90 -21.86 1.21 3.56
CA ILE A 90 -20.58 1.77 4.01
C ILE A 90 -20.06 0.92 5.17
N ARG A 91 -18.88 0.33 4.99
CA ARG A 91 -18.22 -0.49 6.02
C ARG A 91 -17.32 0.35 6.93
N SER A 92 -16.53 1.21 6.32
CA SER A 92 -15.58 2.09 7.01
C SER A 92 -15.35 3.38 6.24
N VAL A 93 -14.82 4.36 6.93
CA VAL A 93 -14.35 5.62 6.34
C VAL A 93 -12.87 5.80 6.62
N VAL A 94 -12.15 6.24 5.60
CA VAL A 94 -10.73 6.60 5.70
C VAL A 94 -10.62 8.12 5.64
N ALA A 95 -10.09 8.73 6.69
CA ALA A 95 -9.83 10.17 6.73
C ALA A 95 -8.37 10.45 6.30
N ASP A 96 -8.21 11.09 5.15
CA ASP A 96 -6.95 11.54 4.55
C ASP A 96 -6.87 13.06 4.66
N LEU A 97 -6.63 13.55 5.88
CA LEU A 97 -6.67 14.96 6.22
C LEU A 97 -5.28 15.59 6.20
N GLU A 98 -5.16 16.78 5.64
CA GLU A 98 -3.89 17.50 5.57
C GLU A 98 -3.46 18.06 6.92
N GLN A 99 -4.41 18.38 7.80
CA GLN A 99 -4.13 19.04 9.07
C GLN A 99 -4.11 18.05 10.23
N PRO A 100 -2.96 17.83 10.88
CA PRO A 100 -2.83 16.87 11.99
C PRO A 100 -3.77 17.15 13.18
N ARG A 101 -4.17 18.39 13.41
CA ARG A 101 -5.11 18.76 14.47
C ARG A 101 -6.51 18.18 14.25
N GLU A 102 -6.92 17.97 13.00
CA GLU A 102 -8.25 17.48 12.60
C GLU A 102 -8.39 15.96 12.75
N LEU A 103 -7.27 15.23 12.84
CA LEU A 103 -7.30 13.77 12.91
C LEU A 103 -8.07 13.25 14.14
N ARG A 104 -7.88 13.87 15.31
CA ARG A 104 -8.60 13.48 16.53
C ARG A 104 -10.09 13.80 16.43
N GLU A 105 -10.40 14.93 15.84
CA GLU A 105 -11.77 15.35 15.61
C GLU A 105 -12.47 14.40 14.64
N ALA A 106 -11.82 14.03 13.55
CA ALA A 106 -12.34 13.03 12.60
C ALA A 106 -12.68 11.71 13.29
N VAL A 107 -11.77 11.18 14.11
CA VAL A 107 -12.02 9.95 14.86
C VAL A 107 -13.17 10.13 15.86
N ALA A 108 -13.30 11.28 16.51
CA ALA A 108 -14.38 11.55 17.45
C ALA A 108 -15.74 11.66 16.77
N ILE A 109 -15.80 12.36 15.62
CA ILE A 109 -17.02 12.54 14.82
C ILE A 109 -17.52 11.20 14.29
N GLY A 110 -16.65 10.38 13.70
CA GLY A 110 -17.05 9.15 13.02
C GLY A 110 -17.13 7.91 13.92
N ARG A 111 -16.77 8.02 15.19
CA ARG A 111 -16.72 6.88 16.10
C ARG A 111 -18.08 6.20 16.28
N GLY A 112 -18.13 4.91 15.95
CA GLY A 112 -19.35 4.11 16.07
C GLY A 112 -20.37 4.30 14.95
N CYS A 113 -20.09 5.13 13.94
CA CYS A 113 -20.99 5.35 12.81
C CYS A 113 -20.98 4.20 11.79
N TRP A 114 -19.87 3.46 11.68
CA TRP A 114 -19.71 2.39 10.71
C TRP A 114 -19.17 1.11 11.37
N PRO A 115 -19.51 -0.08 10.81
CA PRO A 115 -19.14 -1.37 11.42
C PRO A 115 -17.63 -1.58 11.62
N GLU A 116 -16.82 -1.05 10.72
CA GLU A 116 -15.36 -1.17 10.77
C GLU A 116 -14.66 0.15 11.16
N GLY A 117 -15.45 1.15 11.56
CA GLY A 117 -14.97 2.38 12.17
C GLY A 117 -14.33 3.39 11.23
N VAL A 118 -13.50 4.24 11.80
CA VAL A 118 -12.75 5.32 11.14
C VAL A 118 -11.28 4.98 11.09
N TRP A 119 -10.74 5.02 9.90
CA TRP A 119 -9.33 4.76 9.60
C TRP A 119 -8.63 6.06 9.24
N LEU A 120 -7.36 6.17 9.57
CA LEU A 120 -6.56 7.34 9.20
C LEU A 120 -5.51 6.96 8.17
N ALA A 121 -5.37 7.82 7.16
CA ALA A 121 -4.35 7.70 6.15
C ALA A 121 -3.13 8.57 6.50
N GLY A 122 -1.93 8.02 6.39
CA GLY A 122 -0.69 8.77 6.46
C GLY A 122 -0.32 9.42 5.12
N ALA A 123 0.71 10.26 5.12
CA ALA A 123 1.25 10.84 3.90
C ALA A 123 1.71 9.74 2.93
N ARG A 124 1.53 9.93 1.62
CA ARG A 124 1.95 8.94 0.61
C ARG A 124 3.46 8.77 0.55
N ILE A 125 4.19 9.84 0.79
CA ILE A 125 5.64 9.89 0.76
C ILE A 125 6.11 10.27 2.16
N THR A 126 6.94 9.44 2.75
CA THR A 126 7.72 9.72 3.96
C THR A 126 9.18 9.75 3.58
N ARG A 127 9.91 10.72 4.12
CA ARG A 127 11.37 10.79 3.97
C ARG A 127 12.03 10.07 5.13
N PRO A 128 13.30 9.63 4.98
CA PRO A 128 14.08 9.19 6.11
C PRO A 128 14.01 10.23 7.24
N ASP A 129 13.90 9.77 8.48
CA ASP A 129 13.81 10.60 9.68
C ASP A 129 12.50 11.40 9.89
N GLU A 130 11.49 11.24 9.01
CA GLU A 130 10.17 11.89 9.16
C GLU A 130 9.14 11.02 9.92
N ARG A 131 9.57 10.00 10.67
CA ARG A 131 8.67 9.14 11.48
C ARG A 131 7.82 9.93 12.48
N TRP A 132 8.28 11.09 12.90
CA TRP A 132 7.51 12.03 13.72
C TRP A 132 6.18 12.46 13.07
N SER A 133 6.08 12.42 11.75
CA SER A 133 4.85 12.75 11.02
C SER A 133 3.72 11.74 11.26
N LEU A 134 4.03 10.53 11.73
CA LEU A 134 3.05 9.49 12.06
C LEU A 134 2.50 9.65 13.49
N GLU A 135 3.17 10.41 14.36
CA GLU A 135 2.72 10.57 15.75
C GLU A 135 1.29 11.15 15.89
N PRO A 136 0.87 12.16 15.11
CA PRO A 136 -0.50 12.66 15.20
C PRO A 136 -1.55 11.60 14.86
N LEU A 137 -1.28 10.72 13.87
CA LEU A 137 -2.15 9.61 13.52
C LEU A 137 -2.28 8.64 14.71
N ILE A 138 -1.14 8.22 15.28
CA ILE A 138 -1.09 7.28 16.40
C ILE A 138 -1.82 7.86 17.62
N ARG A 139 -1.58 9.14 17.94
CA ARG A 139 -2.22 9.85 19.06
C ARG A 139 -3.72 10.05 18.88
N ALA A 140 -4.23 10.04 17.65
CA ALA A 140 -5.65 10.15 17.38
C ALA A 140 -6.42 8.86 17.75
N ARG A 141 -5.75 7.71 17.86
CA ARG A 141 -6.32 6.40 18.21
C ARG A 141 -7.51 6.02 17.31
N PRO A 142 -7.30 5.93 16.00
CA PRO A 142 -8.33 5.45 15.07
C PRO A 142 -8.62 3.96 15.29
N ASP A 143 -9.62 3.45 14.58
CA ASP A 143 -9.90 2.01 14.55
C ASP A 143 -8.86 1.24 13.71
N GLY A 144 -8.15 1.91 12.79
CA GLY A 144 -7.04 1.37 12.03
C GLY A 144 -6.37 2.41 11.14
N PHE A 145 -5.37 1.97 10.36
CA PHE A 145 -4.61 2.84 9.47
C PHE A 145 -4.65 2.37 8.02
N LEU A 146 -4.74 3.32 7.09
CA LEU A 146 -4.43 3.09 5.68
C LEU A 146 -2.94 3.32 5.47
N VAL A 147 -2.19 2.23 5.20
CA VAL A 147 -0.74 2.27 5.02
C VAL A 147 -0.37 2.38 3.54
N ARG A 148 0.58 3.25 3.24
CA ARG A 148 0.91 3.70 1.88
C ARG A 148 2.35 3.46 1.45
N ASN A 149 3.24 3.17 2.40
CA ASN A 149 4.67 2.98 2.14
C ASN A 149 5.32 2.08 3.20
N ALA A 150 6.58 1.72 2.98
CA ALA A 150 7.33 0.79 3.83
C ALA A 150 7.50 1.28 5.27
N ASP A 151 7.76 2.58 5.48
CA ASP A 151 7.90 3.14 6.84
C ASP A 151 6.61 3.02 7.65
N GLN A 152 5.46 3.25 7.00
CA GLN A 152 4.16 3.08 7.65
C GLN A 152 3.87 1.62 7.98
N LEU A 153 4.23 0.68 7.10
CA LEU A 153 4.12 -0.75 7.39
C LEU A 153 4.91 -1.09 8.66
N GLU A 154 6.17 -0.67 8.74
CA GLU A 154 7.03 -0.97 9.87
C GLU A 154 6.52 -0.37 11.19
N VAL A 155 6.03 0.88 11.14
CA VAL A 155 5.66 1.63 12.35
C VAL A 155 4.24 1.34 12.82
N LEU A 156 3.27 1.23 11.88
CA LEU A 156 1.86 1.21 12.23
C LEU A 156 1.28 -0.20 12.39
N THR A 157 1.77 -1.20 11.65
CA THR A 157 1.21 -2.56 11.73
C THR A 157 1.36 -3.23 13.10
N PRO A 158 2.41 -2.94 13.90
CA PRO A 158 2.48 -3.47 15.27
C PRO A 158 1.51 -2.79 16.25
N LEU A 159 0.96 -1.63 15.90
CA LEU A 159 0.18 -0.79 16.81
C LEU A 159 -1.32 -0.98 16.69
N ALA A 160 -1.83 -1.19 15.48
CA ALA A 160 -3.26 -1.30 15.19
C ALA A 160 -3.52 -2.04 13.88
N PRO A 161 -4.79 -2.44 13.61
CA PRO A 161 -5.18 -2.98 12.32
C PRO A 161 -4.79 -2.05 11.16
N CYS A 162 -4.28 -2.62 10.07
CA CYS A 162 -3.88 -1.87 8.90
C CYS A 162 -4.50 -2.44 7.63
N ILE A 163 -4.84 -1.56 6.68
CA ILE A 163 -5.19 -1.89 5.30
C ILE A 163 -4.18 -1.25 4.35
N GLY A 164 -3.89 -1.94 3.25
CA GLY A 164 -2.92 -1.45 2.28
C GLY A 164 -3.56 -0.61 1.19
N ASP A 165 -3.01 0.58 0.96
CA ASP A 165 -3.43 1.47 -0.12
C ASP A 165 -2.94 0.95 -1.49
N PHE A 166 -3.56 1.40 -2.59
CA PHE A 166 -3.13 1.11 -3.95
C PHE A 166 -1.65 1.48 -4.21
N SER A 167 -1.10 2.44 -3.48
CA SER A 167 0.30 2.88 -3.56
C SER A 167 1.32 1.80 -3.15
N LEU A 168 0.89 0.74 -2.48
CA LEU A 168 1.70 -0.46 -2.26
C LEU A 168 1.85 -1.32 -3.52
N ASN A 169 1.15 -0.96 -4.60
CA ASN A 169 1.22 -1.61 -5.90
C ASN A 169 0.90 -3.11 -5.87
N THR A 170 -0.20 -3.47 -5.23
CA THR A 170 -0.71 -4.83 -5.20
C THR A 170 -1.29 -5.20 -6.57
N ALA A 171 -0.45 -5.72 -7.45
CA ALA A 171 -0.80 -5.97 -8.86
C ALA A 171 -0.87 -7.48 -9.23
N ASN A 172 -0.50 -8.36 -8.32
CA ASN A 172 -0.50 -9.80 -8.54
C ASN A 172 -0.64 -10.57 -7.23
N PRO A 173 -0.96 -11.89 -7.27
CA PRO A 173 -1.14 -12.70 -6.06
C PRO A 173 0.09 -12.75 -5.16
N LEU A 174 1.30 -12.70 -5.71
CA LEU A 174 2.54 -12.74 -4.94
C LEU A 174 2.66 -11.51 -4.03
N SER A 175 2.49 -10.30 -4.60
CA SER A 175 2.51 -9.07 -3.81
C SER A 175 1.36 -9.02 -2.80
N PHE A 176 0.16 -9.53 -3.17
CA PHE A 176 -0.97 -9.62 -2.26
C PHE A 176 -0.64 -10.48 -1.04
N HIS A 177 -0.17 -11.71 -1.25
CA HIS A 177 0.17 -12.63 -0.15
C HIS A 177 1.33 -12.10 0.68
N TRP A 178 2.33 -11.50 0.04
CA TRP A 178 3.44 -10.88 0.76
C TRP A 178 2.96 -9.84 1.76
N TYR A 179 2.18 -8.87 1.34
CA TYR A 179 1.69 -7.82 2.23
C TYR A 179 0.75 -8.36 3.30
N ARG A 180 -0.17 -9.24 2.91
CA ARG A 180 -1.12 -9.84 3.85
C ARG A 180 -0.43 -10.65 4.92
N ASP A 181 0.47 -11.55 4.53
CA ASP A 181 1.01 -12.56 5.45
C ASP A 181 2.20 -12.03 6.25
N HIS A 182 3.07 -11.24 5.63
CA HIS A 182 4.23 -10.66 6.30
C HIS A 182 3.85 -9.48 7.20
N TRP A 183 3.01 -8.59 6.71
CA TRP A 183 2.60 -7.38 7.44
C TRP A 183 1.23 -7.50 8.13
N ARG A 184 0.54 -8.64 7.98
CA ARG A 184 -0.77 -8.93 8.57
C ARG A 184 -1.83 -7.90 8.23
N LEU A 185 -1.80 -7.40 7.00
CA LEU A 185 -2.79 -6.44 6.53
C LEU A 185 -4.16 -7.12 6.43
N GLN A 186 -5.19 -6.45 6.90
CA GLN A 186 -6.56 -6.98 6.87
C GLN A 186 -7.12 -7.05 5.46
N ARG A 187 -6.84 -6.03 4.66
CA ARG A 187 -7.24 -5.91 3.25
C ARG A 187 -6.17 -5.16 2.48
N LEU A 188 -6.24 -5.26 1.18
CA LEU A 188 -5.33 -4.61 0.25
C LEU A 188 -6.10 -4.03 -0.91
N THR A 189 -5.85 -2.78 -1.24
CA THR A 189 -6.38 -2.16 -2.45
C THR A 189 -5.53 -2.54 -3.65
N ALA A 190 -6.16 -3.11 -4.68
CA ALA A 190 -5.49 -3.44 -5.94
C ALA A 190 -4.88 -2.19 -6.57
N SER A 191 -3.76 -2.35 -7.28
CA SER A 191 -3.17 -1.26 -8.07
C SER A 191 -4.18 -0.74 -9.10
N TYR A 192 -4.32 0.58 -9.18
CA TYR A 192 -5.20 1.22 -10.16
C TYR A 192 -4.67 1.14 -11.60
N ASP A 193 -3.42 0.69 -11.79
CA ASP A 193 -2.83 0.48 -13.12
C ASP A 193 -3.32 -0.82 -13.78
N LEU A 194 -4.02 -1.68 -13.03
CA LEU A 194 -4.59 -2.90 -13.57
C LEU A 194 -5.79 -2.62 -14.47
N ASN A 195 -5.81 -3.22 -15.66
CA ASN A 195 -7.02 -3.24 -16.45
C ASN A 195 -8.05 -4.23 -15.86
N LEU A 196 -9.28 -4.20 -16.37
CA LEU A 196 -10.38 -5.03 -15.84
C LEU A 196 -10.04 -6.53 -15.85
N GLN A 197 -9.42 -7.05 -16.92
CA GLN A 197 -9.07 -8.46 -17.00
C GLN A 197 -8.03 -8.86 -15.95
N GLN A 198 -6.98 -8.05 -15.80
CA GLN A 198 -5.95 -8.27 -14.77
C GLN A 198 -6.52 -8.20 -13.36
N LEU A 199 -7.47 -7.30 -13.12
CA LEU A 199 -8.17 -7.22 -11.85
C LEU A 199 -9.02 -8.45 -11.56
N LEU A 200 -9.74 -8.96 -12.56
CA LEU A 200 -10.51 -10.20 -12.45
C LEU A 200 -9.61 -11.41 -12.20
N ASP A 201 -8.46 -11.47 -12.88
CA ASP A 201 -7.47 -12.53 -12.69
C ASP A 201 -6.88 -12.49 -11.27
N LEU A 202 -6.58 -11.28 -10.76
CA LEU A 202 -6.15 -11.11 -9.38
C LEU A 202 -7.24 -11.55 -8.40
N ALA A 203 -8.48 -11.10 -8.58
CA ALA A 203 -9.60 -11.45 -7.71
C ALA A 203 -9.93 -12.95 -7.73
N ALA A 204 -9.66 -13.64 -8.83
CA ALA A 204 -9.80 -15.09 -8.92
C ALA A 204 -8.65 -15.85 -8.22
N ALA A 205 -7.49 -15.22 -8.04
CA ALA A 205 -6.30 -15.83 -7.48
C ALA A 205 -6.10 -15.58 -5.98
N VAL A 206 -6.87 -14.65 -5.38
CA VAL A 206 -6.79 -14.30 -3.95
C VAL A 206 -8.18 -14.37 -3.31
N ASP A 207 -8.25 -14.24 -1.98
CA ASP A 207 -9.56 -14.10 -1.31
C ASP A 207 -10.17 -12.71 -1.65
N PRO A 208 -11.26 -12.66 -2.42
CA PRO A 208 -11.86 -11.40 -2.81
C PRO A 208 -12.45 -10.60 -1.63
N ALA A 209 -12.72 -11.25 -0.49
CA ALA A 209 -13.17 -10.55 0.73
C ALA A 209 -12.08 -9.66 1.33
N LEU A 210 -10.83 -9.91 0.99
CA LEU A 210 -9.66 -9.17 1.45
C LEU A 210 -9.10 -8.20 0.39
N LEU A 211 -9.71 -8.16 -0.79
CA LEU A 211 -9.31 -7.30 -1.91
C LEU A 211 -10.24 -6.09 -1.99
N GLU A 212 -9.67 -4.91 -1.99
CA GLU A 212 -10.36 -3.66 -2.27
C GLU A 212 -10.07 -3.20 -3.70
N VAL A 213 -11.06 -2.59 -4.33
CA VAL A 213 -10.96 -2.06 -5.70
C VAL A 213 -11.39 -0.60 -5.70
N THR A 214 -10.55 0.27 -6.24
CA THR A 214 -10.87 1.68 -6.40
C THR A 214 -11.95 1.84 -7.48
N LEU A 215 -13.15 2.26 -7.08
CA LEU A 215 -14.26 2.53 -8.00
C LEU A 215 -14.21 3.95 -8.56
N HIS A 216 -13.83 4.90 -7.71
CA HIS A 216 -13.75 6.31 -8.08
C HIS A 216 -12.62 6.97 -7.29
N GLN A 217 -11.80 7.74 -7.97
CA GLN A 217 -10.75 8.55 -7.37
C GLN A 217 -10.67 9.88 -8.09
N HIS A 218 -10.68 10.97 -7.32
CA HIS A 218 -10.33 12.27 -7.85
C HIS A 218 -8.81 12.36 -7.97
N MET A 219 -8.32 12.48 -9.20
CA MET A 219 -6.91 12.78 -9.47
C MET A 219 -6.74 14.29 -9.40
N PRO A 220 -5.82 14.80 -8.55
CA PRO A 220 -5.56 16.24 -8.46
C PRO A 220 -4.89 16.78 -9.71
#